data_c925d748d0b1f3059a8fbb45bfaace7a
#
_entry.id   c925d748d0b1f3059a8fbb45bfaace7a
#
_cell.length_a   1.000
_cell.length_b   1.000
_cell.length_c   1.000
_cell.angle_alpha   90.00
_cell.angle_beta   90.00
_cell.angle_gamma   90.00
#
_symmetry.space_group_name_H-M   'P 1'
#
loop_
_entity.id
_entity.type
_entity.pdbx_description
1 polymer ?
#
loop_
_entity_poly.entity_id
_entity_poly.type
_entity_poly.pdbx_seq_one_letter_code
_entity_poly.pdbx_strand_id
1 'polypeptide(L)'
;MMFHKALLFGDTDIAEQILLEKQPSIQKELGKQVKNFDIDLWVKFREEIVIKGNLLKFQQNTSLFTLLVGTGNKIIVEASPVDRIWGVGLHYEDDLILDEKNWKGLNLLGKCLMEVRSRL
;
A
#
# COMPACT_ATOMS: atom_id res chain seq x y z
N MET A 1 5.38 4.71 1.04
CA MET A 1 5.59 3.90 -0.19
C MET A 1 6.38 4.63 -1.25
N MET A 2 5.92 5.78 -1.71
CA MET A 2 6.60 6.50 -2.82
C MET A 2 8.00 6.98 -2.47
N PHE A 3 8.25 7.40 -1.23
CA PHE A 3 9.59 7.74 -0.75
C PHE A 3 10.58 6.57 -0.92
N HIS A 4 10.19 5.39 -0.46
CA HIS A 4 11.03 4.19 -0.59
C HIS A 4 11.18 3.73 -2.04
N LYS A 5 10.14 3.94 -2.86
CA LYS A 5 10.25 3.72 -4.30
C LYS A 5 11.34 4.60 -4.92
N ALA A 6 11.34 5.90 -4.58
CA ALA A 6 12.35 6.81 -5.07
C ALA A 6 13.76 6.41 -4.61
N LEU A 7 13.92 6.00 -3.36
CA LEU A 7 15.21 5.51 -2.83
C LEU A 7 15.68 4.24 -3.53
N LEU A 8 14.76 3.31 -3.82
CA LEU A 8 15.09 2.06 -4.50
C LEU A 8 15.75 2.29 -5.86
N PHE A 9 15.29 3.33 -6.58
CA PHE A 9 15.81 3.67 -7.90
C PHE A 9 16.88 4.79 -7.86
N GLY A 10 17.31 5.19 -6.67
CA GLY A 10 18.35 6.20 -6.49
C GLY A 10 17.94 7.63 -6.83
N ASP A 11 16.66 7.92 -6.95
CA ASP A 11 16.16 9.27 -7.23
C ASP A 11 16.00 10.06 -5.92
N THR A 12 17.12 10.60 -5.43
CA THR A 12 17.15 11.34 -4.17
C THR A 12 16.39 12.67 -4.23
N ASP A 13 16.33 13.31 -5.41
CA ASP A 13 15.60 14.57 -5.58
C ASP A 13 14.11 14.37 -5.41
N ILE A 14 13.54 13.36 -6.05
CA ILE A 14 12.12 13.01 -5.90
C ILE A 14 11.84 12.51 -4.48
N ALA A 15 12.74 11.76 -3.87
CA ALA A 15 12.59 11.32 -2.48
C ALA A 15 12.45 12.51 -1.52
N GLU A 16 13.30 13.52 -1.67
CA GLU A 16 13.21 14.74 -0.86
C GLU A 16 11.90 15.49 -1.07
N GLN A 17 11.47 15.65 -2.33
CA GLN A 17 10.19 16.30 -2.64
C GLN A 17 9.02 15.58 -2.00
N ILE A 18 9.02 14.25 -2.00
CA ILE A 18 7.96 13.44 -1.38
C ILE A 18 7.94 13.65 0.13
N LEU A 19 9.10 13.70 0.79
CA LEU A 19 9.18 13.94 2.24
C LEU A 19 8.64 15.31 2.64
N LEU A 20 8.84 16.33 1.80
CA LEU A 20 8.36 17.69 2.06
C LEU A 20 6.90 17.88 1.72
N GLU A 21 6.32 17.00 0.92
CA GLU A 21 4.92 17.09 0.50
C GLU A 21 3.98 16.49 1.55
N LYS A 22 2.92 17.21 1.90
CA LYS A 22 1.95 16.80 2.91
C LYS A 22 0.73 16.10 2.31
N GLN A 23 0.44 16.31 1.04
CA GLN A 23 -0.76 15.75 0.39
C GLN A 23 -0.44 14.39 -0.25
N PRO A 24 -1.13 13.30 0.17
CA PRO A 24 -0.88 11.97 -0.37
C PRO A 24 -1.06 11.87 -1.90
N SER A 25 -2.03 12.59 -2.45
CA SER A 25 -2.27 12.61 -3.91
C SER A 25 -1.08 13.17 -4.68
N ILE A 26 -0.43 14.21 -4.15
CA ILE A 26 0.76 14.81 -4.77
C ILE A 26 1.97 13.91 -4.57
N GLN A 27 2.10 13.28 -3.42
CA GLN A 27 3.15 12.27 -3.19
C GLN A 27 3.05 11.13 -4.20
N LYS A 28 1.83 10.69 -4.52
CA LYS A 28 1.60 9.65 -5.53
C LYS A 28 2.03 10.11 -6.92
N GLU A 29 1.71 11.35 -7.29
CA GLU A 29 2.14 11.92 -8.57
C GLU A 29 3.66 12.04 -8.66
N LEU A 30 4.33 12.47 -7.60
CA LEU A 30 5.79 12.50 -7.53
C LEU A 30 6.39 11.10 -7.70
N GLY A 31 5.75 10.09 -7.11
CA GLY A 31 6.17 8.69 -7.27
C GLY A 31 6.13 8.20 -8.70
N LYS A 32 5.27 8.76 -9.56
CA LYS A 32 5.23 8.45 -10.99
C LYS A 32 6.38 9.09 -11.77
N GLN A 33 7.05 10.09 -11.20
CA GLN A 33 8.15 10.83 -11.83
C GLN A 33 9.52 10.26 -11.50
N VAL A 34 9.58 9.19 -10.71
CA VAL A 34 10.84 8.55 -10.30
C VAL A 34 11.62 8.11 -11.53
N LYS A 35 12.90 8.55 -11.60
CA LYS A 35 13.83 8.20 -12.68
C LYS A 35 14.34 6.78 -12.52
N ASN A 36 14.75 6.18 -13.64
CA ASN A 36 15.34 4.84 -13.69
C ASN A 36 14.40 3.74 -13.16
N PHE A 37 13.09 3.95 -13.28
CA PHE A 37 12.10 2.96 -12.87
C PHE A 37 12.26 1.66 -13.64
N ASP A 38 12.32 0.54 -12.91
CA ASP A 38 12.36 -0.81 -13.44
C ASP A 38 11.21 -1.60 -12.80
N ILE A 39 10.26 -2.03 -13.62
CA ILE A 39 9.06 -2.73 -13.14
C ILE A 39 9.41 -4.04 -12.44
N ASP A 40 10.38 -4.79 -12.94
CA ASP A 40 10.75 -6.08 -12.35
C ASP A 40 11.35 -5.91 -10.95
N LEU A 41 12.21 -4.90 -10.79
CA LEU A 41 12.77 -4.56 -9.49
C LEU A 41 11.70 -4.05 -8.52
N TRP A 42 10.77 -3.22 -9.01
CA TRP A 42 9.67 -2.71 -8.20
C TRP A 42 8.75 -3.83 -7.73
N VAL A 43 8.35 -4.75 -8.60
CA VAL A 43 7.52 -5.90 -8.26
C VAL A 43 8.20 -6.77 -7.19
N LYS A 44 9.53 -6.90 -7.25
CA LYS A 44 10.30 -7.67 -6.27
C LYS A 44 10.25 -7.07 -4.86
N PHE A 45 10.27 -5.76 -4.73
CA PHE A 45 10.42 -5.09 -3.43
C PHE A 45 9.18 -4.36 -2.93
N ARG A 46 8.16 -4.14 -3.75
CA ARG A 46 7.00 -3.30 -3.41
C ARG A 46 6.25 -3.76 -2.15
N GLU A 47 6.05 -5.04 -1.97
CA GLU A 47 5.31 -5.57 -0.81
C GLU A 47 6.10 -5.39 0.48
N GLU A 48 7.39 -5.69 0.49
CA GLU A 48 8.25 -5.47 1.67
C GLU A 48 8.31 -3.98 2.06
N ILE A 49 8.36 -3.09 1.08
CA ILE A 49 8.34 -1.65 1.32
C ILE A 49 7.04 -1.23 2.00
N VAL A 50 5.89 -1.71 1.51
CA VAL A 50 4.58 -1.38 2.06
C VAL A 50 4.38 -2.01 3.44
N ILE A 51 4.81 -3.25 3.64
CA ILE A 51 4.76 -3.92 4.94
C ILE A 51 5.58 -3.12 5.97
N LYS A 52 6.83 -2.78 5.65
CA LYS A 52 7.71 -2.05 6.55
C LYS A 52 7.14 -0.68 6.93
N GLY A 53 6.68 0.09 5.94
CA GLY A 53 6.11 1.40 6.17
C GLY A 53 4.85 1.35 7.03
N ASN A 54 3.97 0.39 6.77
CA ASN A 54 2.75 0.22 7.56
C ASN A 54 3.04 -0.34 8.95
N LEU A 55 4.01 -1.23 9.10
CA LEU A 55 4.41 -1.72 10.42
C LEU A 55 4.81 -0.55 11.32
N LEU A 56 5.66 0.36 10.82
CA LEU A 56 6.04 1.56 11.55
C LEU A 56 4.84 2.46 11.87
N LYS A 57 3.97 2.68 10.89
CA LYS A 57 2.77 3.51 11.04
C LYS A 57 1.86 2.99 12.15
N PHE A 58 1.57 1.71 12.16
CA PHE A 58 0.68 1.10 13.15
C PHE A 58 1.33 0.95 14.52
N GLN A 59 2.65 0.77 14.59
CA GLN A 59 3.39 0.78 15.86
C GLN A 59 3.44 2.16 16.51
N GLN A 60 3.49 3.22 15.71
CA GLN A 60 3.62 4.60 16.20
C GLN A 60 2.28 5.29 16.48
N ASN A 61 1.16 4.68 16.14
CA ASN A 61 -0.17 5.27 16.28
C ASN A 61 -1.10 4.31 17.02
N THR A 62 -1.29 4.53 18.32
CA THR A 62 -2.05 3.64 19.22
C THR A 62 -3.48 3.39 18.71
N SER A 63 -4.18 4.40 18.22
CA SER A 63 -5.54 4.26 17.70
C SER A 63 -5.60 3.37 16.47
N LEU A 64 -4.65 3.51 15.57
CA LEU A 64 -4.54 2.68 14.37
C LEU A 64 -4.15 1.24 14.73
N PHE A 65 -3.21 1.08 15.65
CA PHE A 65 -2.83 -0.23 16.18
C PHE A 65 -4.07 -0.98 16.70
N THR A 66 -4.84 -0.34 17.59
CA THR A 66 -6.05 -0.92 18.17
C THR A 66 -7.06 -1.30 17.10
N LEU A 67 -7.26 -0.45 16.08
CA LEU A 67 -8.16 -0.71 14.99
C LEU A 67 -7.75 -1.94 14.18
N LEU A 68 -6.47 -2.03 13.81
CA LEU A 68 -5.96 -3.14 13.01
C LEU A 68 -6.00 -4.46 13.77
N VAL A 69 -5.53 -4.49 14.99
CA VAL A 69 -5.57 -5.68 15.86
C VAL A 69 -7.01 -6.11 16.12
N GLY A 70 -7.92 -5.15 16.28
CA GLY A 70 -9.35 -5.40 16.48
C GLY A 70 -10.04 -6.11 15.32
N THR A 71 -9.45 -6.10 14.12
CA THR A 71 -10.00 -6.86 12.99
C THR A 71 -9.83 -8.39 13.14
N GLY A 72 -9.01 -8.84 14.10
CA GLY A 72 -8.82 -10.26 14.39
C GLY A 72 -8.23 -11.03 13.21
N ASN A 73 -8.96 -12.03 12.73
CA ASN A 73 -8.56 -12.85 11.58
C ASN A 73 -9.36 -12.53 10.32
N LYS A 74 -10.09 -11.41 10.30
CA LYS A 74 -10.89 -11.03 9.14
C LYS A 74 -10.00 -10.70 7.95
N ILE A 75 -10.51 -10.97 6.76
CA ILE A 75 -9.84 -10.61 5.51
C ILE A 75 -9.97 -9.09 5.33
N ILE A 76 -8.83 -8.44 5.09
CA ILE A 76 -8.76 -7.00 4.84
C ILE A 76 -8.72 -6.77 3.33
N VAL A 77 -9.57 -5.88 2.83
CA VAL A 77 -9.75 -5.65 1.40
C VAL A 77 -9.61 -4.16 1.09
N GLU A 78 -8.77 -3.85 0.12
CA GLU A 78 -8.74 -2.52 -0.48
C GLU A 78 -9.82 -2.44 -1.59
N ALA A 79 -10.95 -1.84 -1.25
CA ALA A 79 -12.11 -1.76 -2.12
C ALA A 79 -12.00 -0.58 -3.12
N SER A 80 -11.00 -0.63 -3.97
CA SER A 80 -10.81 0.35 -5.04
C SER A 80 -11.32 -0.20 -6.36
N PRO A 81 -12.27 0.50 -7.04
CA PRO A 81 -12.76 0.07 -8.34
C PRO A 81 -11.75 0.24 -9.47
N VAL A 82 -10.72 1.05 -9.26
CA VAL A 82 -9.73 1.40 -10.29
C VAL A 82 -8.35 0.76 -10.07
N ASP A 83 -7.99 0.45 -8.83
CA ASP A 83 -6.68 -0.13 -8.50
C ASP A 83 -6.77 -1.65 -8.48
N ARG A 84 -6.18 -2.29 -9.47
CA ARG A 84 -6.17 -3.76 -9.61
C ARG A 84 -4.89 -4.41 -9.09
N ILE A 85 -3.96 -3.63 -8.59
CA ILE A 85 -2.72 -4.13 -7.99
C ILE A 85 -2.86 -4.13 -6.47
N TRP A 86 -3.05 -2.96 -5.88
CA TRP A 86 -3.18 -2.82 -4.43
C TRP A 86 -4.58 -3.10 -3.93
N GLY A 87 -5.59 -2.92 -4.79
CA GLY A 87 -7.00 -3.16 -4.50
C GLY A 87 -7.57 -4.35 -5.26
N VAL A 88 -8.87 -4.56 -5.11
CA VAL A 88 -9.61 -5.67 -5.73
C VAL A 88 -10.29 -5.31 -7.05
N GLY A 89 -10.24 -4.04 -7.45
CA GLY A 89 -10.87 -3.59 -8.69
C GLY A 89 -12.40 -3.55 -8.63
N LEU A 90 -12.98 -3.47 -7.43
CA LEU A 90 -14.42 -3.42 -7.18
C LEU A 90 -14.73 -2.37 -6.12
N HIS A 91 -15.87 -1.71 -6.26
CA HIS A 91 -16.37 -0.75 -5.28
C HIS A 91 -16.85 -1.47 -4.02
N TYR A 92 -16.73 -0.85 -2.83
CA TYR A 92 -17.13 -1.48 -1.57
C TYR A 92 -18.63 -1.82 -1.50
N GLU A 93 -19.47 -1.12 -2.26
CA GLU A 93 -20.92 -1.40 -2.35
C GLU A 93 -21.28 -2.49 -3.35
N ASP A 94 -20.31 -2.97 -4.14
CA ASP A 94 -20.56 -4.04 -5.11
C ASP A 94 -20.59 -5.39 -4.39
N ASP A 95 -21.73 -6.10 -4.47
CA ASP A 95 -21.91 -7.39 -3.82
C ASP A 95 -20.91 -8.45 -4.30
N LEU A 96 -20.35 -8.30 -5.51
CA LEU A 96 -19.31 -9.20 -6.02
C LEU A 96 -18.04 -9.21 -5.17
N ILE A 97 -17.81 -8.15 -4.38
CA ILE A 97 -16.62 -8.03 -3.52
C ILE A 97 -16.61 -9.08 -2.39
N LEU A 98 -17.79 -9.60 -2.02
CA LEU A 98 -17.94 -10.56 -0.92
C LEU A 98 -17.34 -11.94 -1.24
N ASP A 99 -17.07 -12.24 -2.50
CA ASP A 99 -16.44 -13.48 -2.93
C ASP A 99 -15.13 -13.17 -3.65
N GLU A 100 -14.02 -13.69 -3.12
CA GLU A 100 -12.68 -13.48 -3.69
C GLU A 100 -12.59 -13.90 -5.17
N LYS A 101 -13.38 -14.88 -5.59
CA LYS A 101 -13.40 -15.35 -6.99
C LYS A 101 -13.80 -14.26 -7.96
N ASN A 102 -14.52 -13.24 -7.49
CA ASN A 102 -14.99 -12.13 -8.31
C ASN A 102 -13.99 -10.97 -8.37
N TRP A 103 -12.96 -10.98 -7.56
CA TRP A 103 -11.99 -9.89 -7.50
C TRP A 103 -11.24 -9.76 -8.81
N LYS A 104 -11.13 -8.52 -9.29
CA LYS A 104 -10.44 -8.16 -10.53
C LYS A 104 -9.01 -7.69 -10.28
N GLY A 105 -8.61 -7.58 -9.04
CA GLY A 105 -7.30 -7.11 -8.60
C GLY A 105 -6.65 -8.01 -7.58
N LEU A 106 -5.37 -7.77 -7.31
CA LEU A 106 -4.54 -8.62 -6.46
C LEU A 106 -4.74 -8.40 -4.97
N ASN A 107 -5.33 -7.27 -4.56
CA ASN A 107 -5.49 -6.89 -3.15
C ASN A 107 -4.17 -6.90 -2.37
N LEU A 108 -3.09 -6.43 -2.97
CA LEU A 108 -1.78 -6.45 -2.29
C LEU A 108 -1.78 -5.62 -1.01
N LEU A 109 -2.51 -4.50 -0.95
CA LEU A 109 -2.59 -3.69 0.26
C LEU A 109 -3.26 -4.47 1.39
N GLY A 110 -4.38 -5.13 1.13
CA GLY A 110 -5.04 -5.96 2.12
C GLY A 110 -4.13 -7.09 2.62
N LYS A 111 -3.41 -7.75 1.71
CA LYS A 111 -2.45 -8.80 2.07
C LYS A 111 -1.31 -8.26 2.93
N CYS A 112 -0.75 -7.10 2.58
CA CYS A 112 0.31 -6.46 3.36
C CYS A 112 -0.19 -6.08 4.76
N LEU A 113 -1.41 -5.54 4.89
CA LEU A 113 -1.99 -5.17 6.18
C LEU A 113 -2.27 -6.39 7.06
N MET A 114 -2.70 -7.50 6.48
CA MET A 114 -2.85 -8.77 7.21
C MET A 114 -1.51 -9.28 7.72
N GLU A 115 -0.45 -9.15 6.92
CA GLU A 115 0.91 -9.50 7.35
C GLU A 115 1.40 -8.56 8.47
N VAL A 116 1.18 -7.26 8.35
CA VAL A 116 1.48 -6.28 9.42
C VAL A 116 0.76 -6.67 10.70
N ARG A 117 -0.53 -6.97 10.61
CA ARG A 117 -1.34 -7.40 11.76
C ARG A 117 -0.73 -8.61 12.47
N SER A 118 -0.23 -9.58 11.73
CA SER A 118 0.40 -10.78 12.29
C SER A 118 1.70 -10.50 13.03
N ARG A 119 2.36 -9.38 12.72
CA ARG A 119 3.64 -8.96 13.32
C ARG A 119 3.48 -7.97 14.49
N LEU A 120 2.26 -7.51 14.76
CA LEU A 120 1.98 -6.56 15.86
C LEU A 120 1.80 -7.24 17.25
#